data_328720220cd1bb1b4252723069c3658f
#
_entry.id   328720220cd1bb1b4252723069c3658f
#
_cell.length_a   1.000
_cell.length_b   1.000
_cell.length_c   1.000
_cell.angle_alpha   90.00
_cell.angle_beta   90.00
_cell.angle_gamma   90.00
#
_symmetry.space_group_name_H-M   'P 1'
#
loop_
_entity.id
_entity.type
_entity.pdbx_description
1 polymer ?
#
loop_
_entity_poly.entity_id
_entity_poly.type
_entity_poly.pdbx_seq_one_letter_code
_entity_poly.pdbx_strand_id
1 'polypeptide(L)'
;GFRYIEKLLYEHKKADILIAEYEAELNNVVNMLDRMGPNIVHVPDGMPRGTGVSFPTENLAITKADSIQVKYLKGRINEIKRHKQAIDTALQYLTDTERLFVKLKYELEYSPKQCMEKMGYGKTRWYEIRHEVVKKIASYLEVY
;
A
#
# COMPACT_ATOMS: atom_id res chain seq x y z
N GLY A 1 -14.79 6.65 3.92
CA GLY A 1 -15.20 7.81 4.70
C GLY A 1 -14.04 8.68 5.15
N PHE A 2 -14.38 9.63 5.93
CA PHE A 2 -13.41 10.62 6.42
C PHE A 2 -12.22 9.98 7.13
N ARG A 3 -12.50 9.06 8.03
CA ARG A 3 -11.43 8.39 8.78
C ARG A 3 -10.51 7.56 7.91
N TYR A 4 -11.05 6.96 6.89
CA TYR A 4 -10.25 6.18 5.95
C TYR A 4 -9.26 7.07 5.22
N ILE A 5 -9.70 8.24 4.77
CA ILE A 5 -8.84 9.20 4.09
C ILE A 5 -7.74 9.68 5.02
N GLU A 6 -8.08 9.99 6.27
CA GLU A 6 -7.07 10.40 7.25
C GLU A 6 -6.06 9.29 7.50
N LYS A 7 -6.51 8.05 7.56
CA LYS A 7 -5.62 6.91 7.71
C LYS A 7 -4.61 6.85 6.56
N LEU A 8 -5.09 7.03 5.33
CA LEU A 8 -4.21 7.05 4.17
C LEU A 8 -3.20 8.19 4.23
N LEU A 9 -3.63 9.34 4.72
CA LEU A 9 -2.71 10.48 4.89
C LEU A 9 -1.63 10.20 5.93
N TYR A 10 -1.98 9.55 7.04
CA TYR A 10 -0.97 9.14 8.02
C TYR A 10 -0.02 8.11 7.46
N GLU A 11 -0.51 7.20 6.64
CA GLU A 11 0.31 6.16 6.04
C GLU A 11 1.15 6.66 4.88
N HIS A 12 0.77 7.78 4.28
CA HIS A 12 1.45 8.32 3.11
C HIS A 12 2.95 8.52 3.33
N LYS A 13 3.33 9.05 4.49
CA LYS A 13 4.74 9.26 4.79
C LYS A 13 5.53 7.96 4.90
N LYS A 14 4.84 6.86 5.17
CA LYS A 14 5.44 5.54 5.32
C LYS A 14 5.29 4.71 4.06
N ALA A 15 4.68 5.26 3.02
CA ALA A 15 4.37 4.49 1.82
C ALA A 15 5.60 3.83 1.22
N ASP A 16 6.70 4.56 1.08
CA ASP A 16 7.92 4.02 0.50
C ASP A 16 8.49 2.88 1.35
N ILE A 17 8.42 3.02 2.67
CA ILE A 17 8.87 1.98 3.58
C ILE A 17 7.99 0.74 3.44
N LEU A 18 6.68 0.92 3.41
CA LEU A 18 5.75 -0.20 3.25
C LEU A 18 5.95 -0.92 1.92
N ILE A 19 6.14 -0.16 0.85
CA ILE A 19 6.40 -0.74 -0.46
C ILE A 19 7.67 -1.58 -0.40
N ALA A 20 8.74 -1.04 0.18
CA ALA A 20 10.00 -1.77 0.29
C ALA A 20 9.84 -3.06 1.10
N GLU A 21 9.09 -3.00 2.20
CA GLU A 21 8.84 -4.18 3.03
C GLU A 21 8.07 -5.25 2.27
N TYR A 22 7.02 -4.86 1.56
CA TYR A 22 6.23 -5.81 0.78
C TYR A 22 7.02 -6.37 -0.38
N GLU A 23 7.87 -5.55 -1.02
CA GLU A 23 8.72 -6.02 -2.11
C GLU A 23 9.75 -7.02 -1.62
N ALA A 24 10.33 -6.78 -0.45
CA ALA A 24 11.26 -7.72 0.15
C ALA A 24 10.58 -9.05 0.47
N GLU A 25 9.38 -8.98 1.02
CA GLU A 25 8.61 -10.18 1.30
C GLU A 25 8.24 -10.93 0.02
N LEU A 26 7.85 -10.18 -1.02
CA LEU A 26 7.54 -10.79 -2.31
C LEU A 26 8.75 -11.51 -2.88
N ASN A 27 9.93 -10.88 -2.83
CA ASN A 27 11.16 -11.52 -3.30
C ASN A 27 11.47 -12.78 -2.52
N ASN A 28 11.25 -12.76 -1.21
CA ASN A 28 11.46 -13.95 -0.40
C ASN A 28 10.52 -15.09 -0.80
N VAL A 29 9.26 -14.76 -1.03
CA VAL A 29 8.28 -15.77 -1.44
C VAL A 29 8.63 -16.34 -2.81
N VAL A 30 8.97 -15.48 -3.77
CA VAL A 30 9.32 -15.92 -5.11
C VAL A 30 10.57 -16.80 -5.06
N ASN A 31 11.58 -16.41 -4.29
CA ASN A 31 12.80 -17.21 -4.16
C ASN A 31 12.51 -18.56 -3.53
N MET A 32 11.63 -18.60 -2.55
CA MET A 32 11.24 -19.85 -1.92
C MET A 32 10.54 -20.75 -2.91
N LEU A 33 9.65 -20.21 -3.70
CA LEU A 33 8.95 -21.00 -4.72
C LEU A 33 9.90 -21.48 -5.81
N ASP A 34 10.88 -20.68 -6.18
CA ASP A 34 11.90 -21.09 -7.14
C ASP A 34 12.67 -22.30 -6.65
N ARG A 35 13.03 -22.27 -5.37
CA ARG A 35 13.80 -23.39 -4.82
C ARG A 35 12.97 -24.66 -4.65
N MET A 36 11.70 -24.51 -4.36
CA MET A 36 10.82 -25.63 -4.12
C MET A 36 10.22 -26.22 -5.39
N GLY A 37 9.88 -25.38 -6.31
CA GLY A 37 9.12 -25.79 -7.47
C GLY A 37 9.70 -26.96 -8.24
N PRO A 38 10.85 -26.81 -8.86
CA PRO A 38 11.40 -27.87 -9.67
C PRO A 38 11.68 -29.14 -8.87
N ASN A 39 12.17 -28.97 -7.66
CA ASN A 39 12.50 -30.10 -6.81
C ASN A 39 11.27 -30.88 -6.44
N ILE A 40 10.20 -30.19 -6.17
CA ILE A 40 8.95 -30.83 -5.81
C ILE A 40 8.42 -31.65 -6.98
N VAL A 41 8.55 -31.13 -8.16
CA VAL A 41 8.10 -31.80 -9.35
C VAL A 41 8.87 -33.09 -9.55
N HIS A 42 10.13 -33.09 -9.20
CA HIS A 42 10.94 -34.28 -9.36
C HIS A 42 10.75 -35.33 -8.29
N VAL A 43 10.22 -34.93 -7.20
CA VAL A 43 10.01 -35.85 -6.13
C VAL A 43 9.40 -37.16 -6.56
N PRO A 44 8.45 -37.12 -7.40
CA PRO A 44 7.76 -38.34 -7.79
C PRO A 44 8.57 -39.29 -8.61
N ASP A 45 9.81 -39.07 -8.78
CA ASP A 45 10.58 -39.94 -9.57
C ASP A 45 10.35 -41.42 -9.29
N GLY A 46 10.30 -41.78 -8.11
CA GLY A 46 10.10 -43.17 -7.83
C GLY A 46 8.67 -43.57 -7.91
N MET A 47 7.82 -42.65 -8.04
CA MET A 47 6.43 -42.94 -7.98
C MET A 47 5.86 -43.29 -9.32
N PRO A 48 4.86 -44.08 -9.29
CA PRO A 48 4.17 -44.45 -10.52
C PRO A 48 3.53 -43.23 -11.06
N ARG A 49 4.36 -42.41 -11.37
CA ARG A 49 3.92 -41.19 -11.71
C ARG A 49 3.07 -41.13 -12.79
N GLY A 50 2.98 -42.01 -13.56
CA GLY A 50 2.08 -41.90 -14.65
C GLY A 50 0.77 -41.36 -14.22
N THR A 51 0.37 -41.70 -13.05
CA THR A 51 -0.91 -41.30 -12.66
C THR A 51 -0.92 -39.84 -12.38
N GLY A 52 -1.48 -39.40 -11.51
CA GLY A 52 -1.68 -38.06 -11.20
C GLY A 52 -0.48 -37.11 -11.33
N VAL A 53 0.56 -37.62 -11.83
CA VAL A 53 1.73 -36.80 -11.93
C VAL A 53 1.51 -35.51 -12.69
N SER A 54 0.81 -35.58 -13.79
CA SER A 54 0.64 -34.37 -14.58
C SER A 54 -0.13 -33.31 -13.82
N PHE A 55 -1.04 -33.68 -12.98
CA PHE A 55 -1.80 -32.69 -12.24
C PHE A 55 -0.92 -31.86 -11.33
N PRO A 56 -0.15 -32.46 -10.45
CA PRO A 56 0.72 -31.69 -9.59
C PRO A 56 1.70 -30.88 -10.39
N THR A 57 2.18 -31.46 -11.48
CA THR A 57 3.16 -30.78 -12.29
C THR A 57 2.58 -29.51 -12.91
N GLU A 58 1.41 -29.63 -13.45
CA GLU A 58 0.78 -28.45 -14.04
C GLU A 58 0.53 -27.38 -13.00
N ASN A 59 0.03 -27.79 -11.85
CA ASN A 59 -0.24 -26.84 -10.79
C ASN A 59 1.03 -26.16 -10.33
N LEU A 60 2.10 -26.89 -10.19
CA LEU A 60 3.36 -26.33 -9.77
C LEU A 60 3.96 -25.43 -10.85
N ALA A 61 3.74 -25.74 -12.09
CA ALA A 61 4.27 -24.93 -13.17
C ALA A 61 3.73 -23.49 -13.14
N ILE A 62 2.49 -23.33 -12.75
CA ILE A 62 1.89 -22.00 -12.71
C ILE A 62 1.93 -21.38 -11.33
N THR A 63 2.28 -22.14 -10.34
CA THR A 63 2.19 -21.72 -8.96
C THR A 63 2.97 -20.46 -8.64
N LYS A 64 4.17 -20.35 -9.19
CA LYS A 64 5.03 -19.23 -8.86
C LYS A 64 4.35 -17.91 -9.19
N ALA A 65 3.86 -17.77 -10.41
CA ALA A 65 3.23 -16.53 -10.82
C ALA A 65 1.81 -16.38 -10.29
N ASP A 66 1.14 -17.52 -10.07
CA ASP A 66 -0.26 -17.53 -9.69
C ASP A 66 -0.51 -17.80 -8.21
N SER A 67 0.54 -17.92 -7.43
CA SER A 67 0.41 -18.11 -6.01
C SER A 67 -0.47 -17.04 -5.39
N ILE A 68 -1.36 -17.44 -4.50
CA ILE A 68 -2.24 -16.51 -3.80
C ILE A 68 -1.41 -15.48 -3.05
N GLN A 69 -0.34 -15.91 -2.42
CA GLN A 69 0.52 -15.00 -1.66
C GLN A 69 1.21 -14.00 -2.57
N VAL A 70 1.73 -14.44 -3.71
CA VAL A 70 2.37 -13.54 -4.68
C VAL A 70 1.36 -12.52 -5.19
N LYS A 71 0.16 -12.97 -5.56
CA LYS A 71 -0.88 -12.06 -6.03
C LYS A 71 -1.29 -11.07 -4.97
N TYR A 72 -1.40 -11.53 -3.73
CA TYR A 72 -1.75 -10.64 -2.62
C TYR A 72 -0.70 -9.55 -2.44
N LEU A 73 0.58 -9.94 -2.41
CA LEU A 73 1.66 -8.98 -2.20
C LEU A 73 1.76 -7.99 -3.35
N LYS A 74 1.65 -8.46 -4.59
CA LYS A 74 1.65 -7.57 -5.74
C LYS A 74 0.47 -6.61 -5.70
N GLY A 75 -0.70 -7.10 -5.31
CA GLY A 75 -1.90 -6.27 -5.19
C GLY A 75 -1.73 -5.18 -4.14
N ARG A 76 -1.15 -5.53 -2.98
CA ARG A 76 -0.91 -4.55 -1.93
C ARG A 76 0.09 -3.49 -2.36
N ILE A 77 1.18 -3.91 -3.01
CA ILE A 77 2.18 -2.97 -3.51
C ILE A 77 1.54 -2.00 -4.51
N ASN A 78 0.77 -2.51 -5.45
CA ASN A 78 0.11 -1.67 -6.45
C ASN A 78 -0.89 -0.71 -5.81
N GLU A 79 -1.65 -1.17 -4.83
CA GLU A 79 -2.60 -0.34 -4.12
C GLU A 79 -1.91 0.80 -3.38
N ILE A 80 -0.83 0.51 -2.67
CA ILE A 80 -0.08 1.52 -1.94
C ILE A 80 0.53 2.54 -2.91
N LYS A 81 1.11 2.07 -4.01
CA LYS A 81 1.66 2.96 -5.03
C LYS A 81 0.60 3.88 -5.62
N ARG A 82 -0.56 3.33 -5.90
CA ARG A 82 -1.66 4.09 -6.48
C ARG A 82 -2.15 5.17 -5.50
N HIS A 83 -2.35 4.82 -4.24
CA HIS A 83 -2.76 5.78 -3.23
C HIS A 83 -1.69 6.85 -3.01
N LYS A 84 -0.43 6.45 -2.98
CA LYS A 84 0.67 7.39 -2.83
C LYS A 84 0.67 8.40 -3.97
N GLN A 85 0.53 7.92 -5.19
CA GLN A 85 0.52 8.80 -6.36
C GLN A 85 -0.67 9.75 -6.33
N ALA A 86 -1.85 9.26 -5.97
CA ALA A 86 -3.04 10.09 -5.88
C ALA A 86 -2.87 11.20 -4.84
N ILE A 87 -2.32 10.86 -3.68
CA ILE A 87 -2.08 11.83 -2.62
C ILE A 87 -1.01 12.83 -3.04
N ASP A 88 0.09 12.37 -3.63
CA ASP A 88 1.14 13.26 -4.12
C ASP A 88 0.57 14.27 -5.13
N THR A 89 -0.28 13.81 -6.03
CA THR A 89 -0.92 14.68 -6.99
C THR A 89 -1.83 15.68 -6.30
N ALA A 90 -2.64 15.22 -5.37
CA ALA A 90 -3.56 16.08 -4.63
C ALA A 90 -2.80 17.18 -3.87
N LEU A 91 -1.68 16.81 -3.25
CA LEU A 91 -0.89 17.75 -2.48
C LEU A 91 -0.37 18.90 -3.34
N GLN A 92 -0.11 18.66 -4.63
CA GLN A 92 0.33 19.71 -5.52
C GLN A 92 -0.74 20.77 -5.77
N TYR A 93 -2.00 20.42 -5.62
CA TYR A 93 -3.12 21.33 -5.85
C TYR A 93 -3.69 21.93 -4.58
N LEU A 94 -3.12 21.58 -3.43
CA LEU A 94 -3.52 22.23 -2.18
C LEU A 94 -2.89 23.60 -2.07
N THR A 95 -3.55 24.49 -1.32
CA THR A 95 -2.96 25.80 -1.02
C THR A 95 -1.80 25.61 -0.05
N ASP A 96 -0.99 26.65 0.10
CA ASP A 96 0.14 26.60 1.04
C ASP A 96 -0.33 26.33 2.47
N THR A 97 -1.44 26.94 2.86
CA THR A 97 -2.04 26.72 4.18
C THR A 97 -2.46 25.26 4.35
N GLU A 98 -3.10 24.70 3.33
CA GLU A 98 -3.55 23.33 3.37
C GLU A 98 -2.38 22.36 3.41
N ARG A 99 -1.33 22.62 2.65
CA ARG A 99 -0.11 21.81 2.70
C ARG A 99 0.55 21.86 4.06
N LEU A 100 0.59 23.04 4.67
CA LEU A 100 1.12 23.16 6.03
C LEU A 100 0.29 22.35 7.01
N PHE A 101 -1.03 22.39 6.88
CA PHE A 101 -1.90 21.57 7.71
C PHE A 101 -1.58 20.10 7.59
N VAL A 102 -1.42 19.59 6.37
CA VAL A 102 -1.09 18.18 6.13
C VAL A 102 0.25 17.83 6.78
N LYS A 103 1.23 18.69 6.60
CA LYS A 103 2.54 18.46 7.17
C LYS A 103 2.49 18.36 8.69
N LEU A 104 1.85 19.33 9.33
CA LEU A 104 1.82 19.38 10.79
C LEU A 104 1.01 18.21 11.36
N LYS A 105 -0.13 17.93 10.78
CA LYS A 105 -1.02 16.92 11.35
C LYS A 105 -0.63 15.50 10.99
N TYR A 106 -0.32 15.25 9.73
CA TYR A 106 -0.13 13.87 9.25
C TYR A 106 1.33 13.44 9.14
N GLU A 107 2.22 14.32 8.77
CA GLU A 107 3.63 13.99 8.70
C GLU A 107 4.31 14.08 10.07
N LEU A 108 4.14 15.19 10.76
CA LEU A 108 4.74 15.41 12.05
C LEU A 108 3.88 14.92 13.20
N GLU A 109 2.62 14.60 12.91
CA GLU A 109 1.66 14.08 13.88
C GLU A 109 1.52 14.93 15.13
N TYR A 110 1.51 16.24 14.96
CA TYR A 110 1.23 17.15 16.06
C TYR A 110 -0.24 17.05 16.49
N SER A 111 -0.49 17.34 17.76
CA SER A 111 -1.85 17.39 18.25
C SER A 111 -2.61 18.56 17.63
N PRO A 112 -3.94 18.50 17.61
CA PRO A 112 -4.72 19.63 17.10
C PRO A 112 -4.34 20.96 17.74
N LYS A 113 -4.10 20.95 19.03
CA LYS A 113 -3.70 22.16 19.76
C LYS A 113 -2.38 22.72 19.25
N GLN A 114 -1.40 21.84 19.06
CA GLN A 114 -0.10 22.23 18.55
C GLN A 114 -0.20 22.74 17.11
N CYS A 115 -1.03 22.10 16.28
CA CYS A 115 -1.25 22.56 14.92
C CYS A 115 -1.86 23.96 14.89
N MET A 116 -2.85 24.18 15.72
CA MET A 116 -3.52 25.49 15.80
C MET A 116 -2.55 26.58 16.20
N GLU A 117 -1.70 26.31 17.19
CA GLU A 117 -0.70 27.24 17.64
C GLU A 117 0.29 27.59 16.53
N LYS A 118 0.76 26.57 15.82
CA LYS A 118 1.75 26.81 14.77
C LYS A 118 1.17 27.50 13.54
N MET A 119 -0.09 27.24 13.26
CA MET A 119 -0.76 27.86 12.11
C MET A 119 -1.36 29.23 12.44
N GLY A 120 -1.54 29.51 13.72
CA GLY A 120 -2.15 30.76 14.13
C GLY A 120 -3.64 30.81 13.92
N TYR A 121 -4.31 29.67 13.93
CA TYR A 121 -5.77 29.59 13.72
C TYR A 121 -6.48 29.12 14.97
N GLY A 122 -7.72 29.56 15.14
CA GLY A 122 -8.57 29.07 16.17
C GLY A 122 -9.21 27.75 15.79
N LYS A 123 -9.95 27.19 16.72
CA LYS A 123 -10.55 25.87 16.58
C LYS A 123 -11.45 25.75 15.34
N THR A 124 -12.35 26.70 15.17
CA THR A 124 -13.33 26.64 14.06
C THR A 124 -12.62 26.63 12.70
N ARG A 125 -11.68 27.54 12.51
CA ARG A 125 -10.99 27.64 11.23
C ARG A 125 -10.12 26.40 10.98
N TRP A 126 -9.47 25.88 12.01
CA TRP A 126 -8.63 24.70 11.89
C TRP A 126 -9.43 23.48 11.44
N TYR A 127 -10.61 23.27 12.05
CA TYR A 127 -11.46 22.15 11.67
C TYR A 127 -12.07 22.32 10.28
N GLU A 128 -12.35 23.55 9.87
CA GLU A 128 -12.78 23.80 8.49
C GLU A 128 -11.69 23.40 7.50
N ILE A 129 -10.44 23.78 7.77
CA ILE A 129 -9.32 23.42 6.91
C ILE A 129 -9.16 21.91 6.86
N ARG A 130 -9.27 21.25 7.99
CA ARG A 130 -9.19 19.80 8.05
C ARG A 130 -10.24 19.15 7.16
N HIS A 131 -11.45 19.62 7.25
CA HIS A 131 -12.55 19.09 6.45
C HIS A 131 -12.32 19.33 4.95
N GLU A 132 -11.91 20.51 4.59
CA GLU A 132 -11.62 20.87 3.20
C GLU A 132 -10.50 20.02 2.62
N VAL A 133 -9.43 19.84 3.37
CA VAL A 133 -8.29 19.03 2.93
C VAL A 133 -8.70 17.60 2.70
N VAL A 134 -9.38 16.99 3.67
CA VAL A 134 -9.80 15.61 3.55
C VAL A 134 -10.73 15.43 2.36
N LYS A 135 -11.63 16.37 2.15
CA LYS A 135 -12.56 16.32 1.03
C LYS A 135 -11.83 16.41 -0.32
N LYS A 136 -10.84 17.30 -0.42
CA LYS A 136 -10.04 17.42 -1.64
C LYS A 136 -9.25 16.15 -1.93
N ILE A 137 -8.59 15.60 -0.90
CA ILE A 137 -7.82 14.37 -1.06
C ILE A 137 -8.74 13.23 -1.49
N ALA A 138 -9.91 13.13 -0.86
CA ALA A 138 -10.88 12.09 -1.22
C ALA A 138 -11.27 12.14 -2.69
N SER A 139 -11.45 13.34 -3.23
CA SER A 139 -11.85 13.46 -4.63
C SER A 139 -10.78 12.96 -5.58
N TYR A 140 -9.50 13.12 -5.23
CA TYR A 140 -8.42 12.58 -6.04
C TYR A 140 -8.33 11.07 -5.95
N LEU A 141 -8.58 10.51 -4.77
CA LEU A 141 -8.56 9.07 -4.58
C LEU A 141 -9.68 8.37 -5.35
N GLU A 142 -10.82 9.01 -5.49
CA GLU A 142 -11.93 8.44 -6.24
C GLU A 142 -11.63 8.33 -7.74
N VAL A 143 -10.76 9.18 -8.25
CA VAL A 143 -10.38 9.16 -9.64
C VAL A 143 -9.45 7.97 -9.93
N TYR A 144 -8.70 7.57 -8.96
CA TYR A 144 -7.74 6.49 -9.10
C TYR A 144 -8.31 5.18 -8.58
#